data_6f6ee6b5134c107917492d83bcd55e0c
#
_entry.id   6f6ee6b5134c107917492d83bcd55e0c
#
_cell.length_a   1.000
_cell.length_b   1.000
_cell.length_c   1.000
_cell.angle_alpha   90.00
_cell.angle_beta   90.00
_cell.angle_gamma   90.00
#
_symmetry.space_group_name_H-M   'P 1'
#
loop_
_entity.id
_entity.type
_entity.pdbx_description
1 polymer ?
#
loop_
_entity_poly.entity_id
_entity_poly.type
_entity_poly.pdbx_seq_one_letter_code
_entity_poly.pdbx_strand_id
1 'polypeptide(L)'
;MSNQNSSPLLNTRRRLLTGLAAAGVTGFVTPARAQEAASAYPSKPIRIVVGFAPGGATDIVARAVAQKLQDALGQSVVVENKPGGGSNIGAEIVARAEPDGYTLLLGTIANATNMSIYKNLKYDTLRDFAPISQLMSAPSVLVVSPNFPANDVKGLIELARARPGTLTYASSGAGGSPHLAGALLELRAGVQMVHVPYKGAAPALTDVVAGNVNLGFKTALSALPSMQTGKLKALAVAANKRL
;
A
#
# COMPACT_ATOMS: atom_id res chain seq x y z
N MET A 1 -23.49 93.57 38.10
CA MET A 1 -24.42 93.61 36.96
C MET A 1 -23.59 93.54 35.74
N SER A 2 -23.51 92.43 35.00
CA SER A 2 -23.36 92.29 33.57
C SER A 2 -23.43 90.84 33.17
N ASN A 3 -24.32 90.58 32.39
CA ASN A 3 -24.80 89.35 31.83
C ASN A 3 -23.82 88.86 30.72
N GLN A 4 -23.36 87.61 30.77
CA GLN A 4 -22.71 87.03 29.62
C GLN A 4 -23.52 85.84 29.09
N ASN A 5 -24.19 86.09 28.06
CA ASN A 5 -24.89 85.15 27.23
C ASN A 5 -23.88 84.51 26.26
N SER A 6 -23.40 83.34 26.51
CA SER A 6 -22.60 82.55 25.53
C SER A 6 -23.49 81.48 24.87
N SER A 7 -23.68 81.63 23.59
CA SER A 7 -24.59 80.87 22.74
C SER A 7 -24.20 79.39 22.71
N PRO A 8 -25.15 78.45 22.89
CA PRO A 8 -24.86 76.99 22.90
C PRO A 8 -24.58 76.40 21.49
N LEU A 9 -24.64 77.13 20.44
CA LEU A 9 -24.52 76.59 19.07
C LEU A 9 -23.10 76.38 18.55
N LEU A 10 -22.12 77.01 19.14
CA LEU A 10 -20.70 76.83 18.71
C LEU A 10 -20.04 75.58 19.22
N ASN A 11 -20.52 75.02 20.32
CA ASN A 11 -19.98 73.79 20.87
C ASN A 11 -20.48 72.52 20.17
N THR A 12 -21.61 72.58 19.51
CA THR A 12 -22.21 71.45 18.79
C THR A 12 -21.50 71.20 17.46
N ARG A 13 -21.05 72.24 16.77
CA ARG A 13 -20.28 72.07 15.51
C ARG A 13 -18.87 71.53 15.71
N ARG A 14 -18.24 71.86 16.82
CA ARG A 14 -16.88 71.38 17.15
C ARG A 14 -16.86 69.92 17.59
N ARG A 15 -17.96 69.38 18.14
CA ARG A 15 -18.11 67.97 18.50
C ARG A 15 -18.50 67.06 17.32
N LEU A 16 -19.12 67.59 16.28
CA LEU A 16 -19.46 66.86 15.09
C LEU A 16 -18.26 66.66 14.15
N LEU A 17 -17.25 67.51 14.16
CA LEU A 17 -16.05 67.40 13.35
C LEU A 17 -15.00 66.43 13.94
N THR A 18 -15.03 66.21 15.26
CA THR A 18 -14.14 65.20 15.93
C THR A 18 -14.72 63.80 15.90
N GLY A 19 -16.01 63.61 15.64
CA GLY A 19 -16.65 62.29 15.55
C GLY A 19 -16.47 61.60 14.17
N LEU A 20 -16.18 62.34 13.08
CA LEU A 20 -16.03 61.78 11.75
C LEU A 20 -14.61 61.31 11.40
N ALA A 21 -13.62 61.72 12.21
CA ALA A 21 -12.21 61.32 11.96
C ALA A 21 -11.81 59.95 12.60
N ALA A 22 -12.67 59.37 13.46
CA ALA A 22 -12.40 58.11 14.13
C ALA A 22 -13.03 56.87 13.47
N ALA A 23 -13.84 57.05 12.39
CA ALA A 23 -14.56 55.96 11.70
C ALA A 23 -13.86 55.46 10.42
N GLY A 24 -12.66 55.96 10.10
CA GLY A 24 -12.00 55.73 8.80
C GLY A 24 -10.83 54.75 8.77
N VAL A 25 -10.53 54.04 9.86
CA VAL A 25 -9.36 53.08 9.89
C VAL A 25 -9.74 51.76 10.57
N THR A 26 -10.89 51.19 10.22
CA THR A 26 -11.07 49.77 10.29
C THR A 26 -10.63 49.20 8.97
N GLY A 27 -9.29 49.10 8.80
CA GLY A 27 -8.71 48.38 7.68
C GLY A 27 -9.26 46.98 7.65
N PHE A 28 -9.83 46.62 6.53
CA PHE A 28 -10.15 45.25 6.17
C PHE A 28 -8.86 44.44 6.27
N VAL A 29 -8.60 43.85 7.44
CA VAL A 29 -7.66 42.75 7.57
C VAL A 29 -8.37 41.54 6.97
N THR A 30 -8.32 41.42 5.66
CA THR A 30 -8.67 40.19 4.99
C THR A 30 -7.76 39.11 5.52
N PRO A 31 -8.29 37.96 5.96
CA PRO A 31 -7.45 36.82 6.35
C PRO A 31 -6.83 36.21 5.09
N ALA A 32 -5.70 36.76 4.64
CA ALA A 32 -4.90 36.22 3.52
C ALA A 32 -4.16 34.93 3.92
N ARG A 33 -4.61 34.21 4.95
CA ARG A 33 -3.92 33.02 5.46
C ARG A 33 -4.50 31.68 5.00
N ALA A 34 -5.68 31.66 4.39
CA ALA A 34 -6.33 30.38 4.05
C ALA A 34 -5.99 29.84 2.65
N GLN A 35 -5.36 30.62 1.79
CA GLN A 35 -5.14 30.25 0.39
C GLN A 35 -3.71 29.74 0.08
N GLU A 36 -2.74 30.02 0.96
CA GLU A 36 -1.34 29.55 0.77
C GLU A 36 -1.13 28.08 1.14
N ALA A 37 -1.98 27.50 2.00
CA ALA A 37 -1.80 26.12 2.43
C ALA A 37 -2.20 25.06 1.38
N ALA A 38 -3.05 25.39 0.42
CA ALA A 38 -3.52 24.45 -0.60
C ALA A 38 -2.60 24.35 -1.84
N SER A 39 -1.68 25.30 -2.04
CA SER A 39 -0.81 25.38 -3.22
C SER A 39 0.54 24.67 -3.07
N ALA A 40 0.87 24.13 -1.92
CA ALA A 40 2.20 23.61 -1.60
C ALA A 40 2.30 22.08 -1.42
N TYR A 41 1.33 21.30 -1.89
CA TYR A 41 1.45 19.83 -1.88
C TYR A 41 2.10 19.33 -3.18
N PRO A 42 3.14 18.47 -3.10
CA PRO A 42 3.87 18.06 -1.90
C PRO A 42 5.00 19.04 -1.53
N SER A 43 5.08 19.45 -0.25
CA SER A 43 6.14 20.33 0.28
C SER A 43 7.24 19.57 1.06
N LYS A 44 7.04 18.28 1.30
CA LYS A 44 7.97 17.36 2.01
C LYS A 44 7.99 16.00 1.33
N PRO A 45 8.97 15.13 1.62
CA PRO A 45 9.05 13.79 1.03
C PRO A 45 7.78 12.96 1.27
N ILE A 46 7.35 12.24 0.23
CA ILE A 46 6.26 11.26 0.29
C ILE A 46 6.86 9.89 0.63
N ARG A 47 6.19 9.12 1.47
CA ARG A 47 6.58 7.79 1.89
C ARG A 47 5.59 6.75 1.39
N ILE A 48 6.07 5.74 0.66
CA ILE A 48 5.27 4.58 0.25
C ILE A 48 5.68 3.39 1.11
N VAL A 49 4.77 2.93 1.96
CA VAL A 49 4.97 1.75 2.82
C VAL A 49 4.59 0.49 2.06
N VAL A 50 5.50 -0.48 2.03
CA VAL A 50 5.31 -1.82 1.46
C VAL A 50 5.33 -2.84 2.58
N GLY A 51 4.24 -3.57 2.79
CA GLY A 51 4.07 -4.54 3.89
C GLY A 51 4.82 -5.86 3.70
N PHE A 52 5.79 -5.94 2.77
CA PHE A 52 6.55 -7.15 2.43
C PHE A 52 8.04 -6.85 2.30
N ALA A 53 8.87 -7.90 2.41
CA ALA A 53 10.30 -7.81 2.18
C ALA A 53 10.63 -7.29 0.77
N PRO A 54 11.77 -6.58 0.60
CA PRO A 54 12.21 -6.08 -0.70
C PRO A 54 12.38 -7.18 -1.75
N GLY A 55 12.33 -6.80 -3.04
CA GLY A 55 12.59 -7.66 -4.20
C GLY A 55 11.38 -8.49 -4.67
N GLY A 56 10.22 -8.40 -4.03
CA GLY A 56 8.97 -8.97 -4.54
C GLY A 56 8.26 -8.04 -5.52
N ALA A 57 7.23 -8.53 -6.23
CA ALA A 57 6.47 -7.75 -7.21
C ALA A 57 5.93 -6.42 -6.62
N THR A 58 5.46 -6.45 -5.37
CA THR A 58 4.96 -5.25 -4.68
C THR A 58 6.05 -4.20 -4.52
N ASP A 59 7.27 -4.59 -4.13
CA ASP A 59 8.41 -3.69 -3.97
C ASP A 59 8.87 -3.12 -5.32
N ILE A 60 8.93 -3.96 -6.36
CA ILE A 60 9.29 -3.54 -7.73
C ILE A 60 8.32 -2.46 -8.23
N VAL A 61 7.03 -2.67 -8.07
CA VAL A 61 5.98 -1.71 -8.48
C VAL A 61 6.07 -0.44 -7.64
N ALA A 62 6.26 -0.55 -6.31
CA ALA A 62 6.41 0.61 -5.44
C ALA A 62 7.55 1.52 -5.88
N ARG A 63 8.72 0.95 -6.19
CA ARG A 63 9.89 1.71 -6.63
C ARG A 63 9.70 2.33 -8.01
N ALA A 64 9.08 1.61 -8.95
CA ALA A 64 8.76 2.15 -10.27
C ALA A 64 7.78 3.33 -10.19
N VAL A 65 6.76 3.24 -9.33
CA VAL A 65 5.79 4.32 -9.09
C VAL A 65 6.45 5.48 -8.35
N ALA A 66 7.27 5.19 -7.32
CA ALA A 66 7.99 6.22 -6.56
C ALA A 66 8.87 7.08 -7.49
N GLN A 67 9.61 6.45 -8.41
CA GLN A 67 10.42 7.19 -9.39
C GLN A 67 9.56 8.12 -10.26
N LYS A 68 8.44 7.63 -10.80
CA LYS A 68 7.55 8.43 -11.63
C LYS A 68 6.85 9.56 -10.88
N LEU A 69 6.46 9.30 -9.63
CA LEU A 69 5.89 10.34 -8.77
C LEU A 69 6.93 11.40 -8.42
N GLN A 70 8.17 11.02 -8.13
CA GLN A 70 9.27 11.96 -7.88
C GLN A 70 9.51 12.87 -9.10
N ASP A 71 9.58 12.28 -10.31
CA ASP A 71 9.75 13.03 -11.55
C ASP A 71 8.60 14.01 -11.80
N ALA A 72 7.35 13.61 -11.49
CA ALA A 72 6.17 14.42 -11.76
C ALA A 72 5.91 15.50 -10.69
N LEU A 73 6.22 15.22 -9.43
CA LEU A 73 5.88 16.09 -8.31
C LEU A 73 7.04 16.96 -7.82
N GLY A 74 8.28 16.71 -8.30
CA GLY A 74 9.46 17.46 -7.89
C GLY A 74 9.88 17.24 -6.42
N GLN A 75 9.32 16.23 -5.76
CA GLN A 75 9.61 15.88 -4.36
C GLN A 75 10.09 14.45 -4.24
N SER A 76 10.93 14.19 -3.24
CA SER A 76 11.42 12.83 -2.96
C SER A 76 10.29 11.89 -2.61
N VAL A 77 10.29 10.69 -3.20
CA VAL A 77 9.34 9.61 -2.87
C VAL A 77 10.11 8.38 -2.41
N VAL A 78 9.98 8.05 -1.13
CA VAL A 78 10.77 7.00 -0.47
C VAL A 78 9.92 5.74 -0.29
N VAL A 79 10.46 4.58 -0.69
CA VAL A 79 9.84 3.28 -0.45
C VAL A 79 10.40 2.66 0.82
N GLU A 80 9.51 2.37 1.79
CA GLU A 80 9.85 1.70 3.04
C GLU A 80 9.22 0.31 3.13
N ASN A 81 10.05 -0.71 3.27
CA ASN A 81 9.57 -2.06 3.50
C ASN A 81 9.35 -2.32 5.00
N LYS A 82 8.11 -2.62 5.39
CA LYS A 82 7.69 -2.96 6.76
C LYS A 82 7.03 -4.34 6.78
N PRO A 83 7.81 -5.42 6.62
CA PRO A 83 7.28 -6.77 6.47
C PRO A 83 6.78 -7.35 7.77
N GLY A 84 5.77 -8.24 7.70
CA GLY A 84 5.27 -9.02 8.83
C GLY A 84 3.75 -9.08 8.91
N GLY A 85 3.23 -10.15 9.53
CA GLY A 85 1.81 -10.39 9.71
C GLY A 85 1.00 -10.42 8.40
N GLY A 86 1.58 -10.89 7.29
CA GLY A 86 0.88 -10.86 5.99
C GLY A 86 0.60 -9.44 5.51
N SER A 87 1.51 -8.48 5.71
CA SER A 87 1.38 -7.04 5.43
C SER A 87 0.67 -6.22 6.53
N ASN A 88 0.20 -6.84 7.60
CA ASN A 88 -0.55 -6.13 8.66
C ASN A 88 0.30 -5.06 9.36
N ILE A 89 1.61 -5.30 9.57
CA ILE A 89 2.50 -4.32 10.21
C ILE A 89 2.59 -3.04 9.37
N GLY A 90 2.83 -3.17 8.07
CA GLY A 90 2.87 -2.03 7.17
C GLY A 90 1.54 -1.29 7.07
N ALA A 91 0.44 -2.04 6.98
CA ALA A 91 -0.90 -1.47 6.93
C ALA A 91 -1.26 -0.70 8.21
N GLU A 92 -0.97 -1.23 9.40
CA GLU A 92 -1.20 -0.55 10.68
C GLU A 92 -0.42 0.78 10.79
N ILE A 93 0.82 0.82 10.31
CA ILE A 93 1.62 2.06 10.29
C ILE A 93 0.93 3.15 9.47
N VAL A 94 0.40 2.80 8.29
CA VAL A 94 -0.26 3.77 7.42
C VAL A 94 -1.64 4.16 7.95
N ALA A 95 -2.41 3.20 8.48
CA ALA A 95 -3.71 3.48 9.09
C ALA A 95 -3.64 4.45 10.28
N ARG A 96 -2.48 4.52 10.96
CA ARG A 96 -2.23 5.45 12.07
C ARG A 96 -1.51 6.73 11.67
N ALA A 97 -1.09 6.86 10.43
CA ALA A 97 -0.45 8.07 9.95
C ALA A 97 -1.47 9.20 9.76
N GLU A 98 -0.98 10.43 9.77
CA GLU A 98 -1.80 11.60 9.42
C GLU A 98 -2.37 11.44 8.00
N PRO A 99 -3.66 11.76 7.77
CA PRO A 99 -4.30 11.62 6.46
C PRO A 99 -3.97 12.79 5.53
N ASP A 100 -2.71 13.20 5.50
CA ASP A 100 -2.18 14.37 4.78
C ASP A 100 -1.64 14.04 3.37
N GLY A 101 -1.71 12.77 2.96
CA GLY A 101 -1.23 12.31 1.66
C GLY A 101 0.27 12.00 1.60
N TYR A 102 1.04 12.21 2.68
CA TYR A 102 2.49 11.95 2.68
C TYR A 102 2.87 10.53 3.10
N THR A 103 1.94 9.74 3.63
CA THR A 103 2.17 8.33 3.95
C THR A 103 1.16 7.47 3.20
N LEU A 104 1.66 6.72 2.23
CA LEU A 104 0.85 5.88 1.34
C LEU A 104 1.10 4.41 1.62
N LEU A 105 0.08 3.57 1.46
CA LEU A 105 0.20 2.12 1.48
C LEU A 105 0.20 1.58 0.05
N LEU A 106 1.18 0.78 -0.31
CA LEU A 106 1.01 -0.11 -1.45
C LEU A 106 0.26 -1.36 -0.99
N GLY A 107 -1.06 -1.29 -1.07
CA GLY A 107 -1.97 -2.36 -0.67
C GLY A 107 -1.96 -3.53 -1.65
N THR A 108 -2.34 -4.70 -1.14
CA THR A 108 -2.53 -5.92 -1.91
C THR A 108 -3.82 -6.62 -1.47
N ILE A 109 -4.21 -7.70 -2.15
CA ILE A 109 -5.35 -8.52 -1.72
C ILE A 109 -5.23 -8.98 -0.27
N ALA A 110 -4.01 -9.13 0.27
CA ALA A 110 -3.81 -9.53 1.67
C ALA A 110 -4.47 -8.54 2.64
N ASN A 111 -4.45 -7.25 2.36
CA ASN A 111 -5.08 -6.26 3.24
C ASN A 111 -6.60 -6.42 3.32
N ALA A 112 -7.26 -6.88 2.25
CA ALA A 112 -8.68 -7.20 2.27
C ALA A 112 -8.96 -8.55 2.95
N THR A 113 -8.22 -9.61 2.61
CA THR A 113 -8.44 -10.96 3.13
C THR A 113 -8.06 -11.10 4.60
N ASN A 114 -7.09 -10.32 5.08
CA ASN A 114 -6.63 -10.33 6.46
C ASN A 114 -7.75 -9.95 7.44
N MET A 115 -8.72 -9.15 7.03
CA MET A 115 -9.91 -8.84 7.86
C MET A 115 -10.71 -10.09 8.23
N SER A 116 -10.68 -11.13 7.39
CA SER A 116 -11.36 -12.42 7.68
C SER A 116 -10.43 -13.45 8.34
N ILE A 117 -9.11 -13.30 8.22
CA ILE A 117 -8.13 -14.30 8.69
C ILE A 117 -7.61 -13.96 10.08
N TYR A 118 -7.36 -12.68 10.37
CA TYR A 118 -6.79 -12.23 11.63
C TYR A 118 -7.89 -11.67 12.54
N LYS A 119 -8.04 -12.25 13.73
CA LYS A 119 -9.09 -11.86 14.69
C LYS A 119 -8.85 -10.49 15.36
N ASN A 120 -7.60 -10.07 15.47
CA ASN A 120 -7.21 -8.89 16.25
C ASN A 120 -6.43 -7.88 15.38
N LEU A 121 -6.99 -7.50 14.22
CA LEU A 121 -6.46 -6.42 13.41
C LEU A 121 -6.65 -5.08 14.13
N LYS A 122 -5.66 -4.21 14.01
CA LYS A 122 -5.68 -2.85 14.58
C LYS A 122 -6.02 -1.80 13.53
N TYR A 123 -6.57 -2.20 12.42
CA TYR A 123 -7.08 -1.36 11.34
C TYR A 123 -8.24 -2.05 10.64
N ASP A 124 -9.04 -1.25 9.96
CA ASP A 124 -10.11 -1.69 9.06
C ASP A 124 -9.80 -1.23 7.64
N THR A 125 -9.68 -2.16 6.70
CA THR A 125 -9.28 -1.84 5.32
C THR A 125 -10.27 -0.94 4.60
N LEU A 126 -11.55 -1.01 4.93
CA LEU A 126 -12.59 -0.22 4.27
C LEU A 126 -12.77 1.17 4.88
N ARG A 127 -12.46 1.31 6.17
CA ARG A 127 -12.69 2.54 6.92
C ARG A 127 -11.44 3.41 7.05
N ASP A 128 -10.28 2.78 7.26
CA ASP A 128 -9.07 3.50 7.66
C ASP A 128 -8.16 3.86 6.47
N PHE A 129 -8.56 3.51 5.23
CA PHE A 129 -7.81 3.83 4.02
C PHE A 129 -8.70 4.49 2.97
N ALA A 130 -8.16 5.49 2.27
CA ALA A 130 -8.74 6.09 1.08
C ALA A 130 -8.06 5.50 -0.17
N PRO A 131 -8.75 4.69 -1.00
CA PRO A 131 -8.17 4.14 -2.21
C PRO A 131 -7.85 5.23 -3.23
N ILE A 132 -6.66 5.17 -3.84
CA ILE A 132 -6.24 6.15 -4.85
C ILE A 132 -6.37 5.53 -6.25
N SER A 133 -5.65 4.43 -6.51
CA SER A 133 -5.64 3.79 -7.83
C SER A 133 -5.16 2.34 -7.76
N GLN A 134 -5.60 1.53 -8.71
CA GLN A 134 -5.03 0.21 -8.96
C GLN A 134 -3.80 0.37 -9.86
N LEU A 135 -2.63 0.01 -9.34
CA LEU A 135 -1.36 0.17 -10.06
C LEU A 135 -1.06 -1.00 -11.00
N MET A 136 -1.44 -2.23 -10.62
CA MET A 136 -1.12 -3.44 -11.36
C MET A 136 -2.15 -4.53 -11.11
N SER A 137 -2.40 -5.33 -12.15
CA SER A 137 -2.99 -6.67 -12.05
C SER A 137 -2.06 -7.64 -12.75
N ALA A 138 -1.67 -8.72 -12.07
CA ALA A 138 -0.78 -9.72 -12.65
C ALA A 138 -1.21 -11.12 -12.22
N PRO A 139 -1.17 -12.10 -13.13
CA PRO A 139 -1.48 -13.47 -12.81
C PRO A 139 -0.40 -14.10 -11.94
N SER A 140 -0.81 -15.10 -11.15
CA SER A 140 0.11 -15.97 -10.44
C SER A 140 0.54 -17.15 -11.32
N VAL A 141 1.81 -17.53 -11.21
CA VAL A 141 2.37 -18.72 -11.85
C VAL A 141 2.70 -19.74 -10.75
N LEU A 142 2.27 -20.97 -10.96
CA LEU A 142 2.68 -22.11 -10.14
C LEU A 142 4.06 -22.54 -10.60
N VAL A 143 5.03 -22.43 -9.71
CA VAL A 143 6.44 -22.73 -9.97
C VAL A 143 6.97 -23.77 -9.01
N VAL A 144 7.95 -24.54 -9.49
CA VAL A 144 8.71 -25.54 -8.75
C VAL A 144 10.19 -25.41 -9.07
N SER A 145 11.06 -26.04 -8.27
CA SER A 145 12.48 -26.16 -8.61
C SER A 145 12.65 -26.99 -9.91
N PRO A 146 13.76 -26.83 -10.65
CA PRO A 146 13.98 -27.56 -11.90
C PRO A 146 13.96 -29.08 -11.72
N ASN A 147 14.45 -29.58 -10.58
CA ASN A 147 14.56 -31.00 -10.26
C ASN A 147 13.29 -31.60 -9.66
N PHE A 148 12.21 -30.81 -9.53
CA PHE A 148 10.94 -31.30 -9.02
C PHE A 148 10.36 -32.37 -9.97
N PRO A 149 9.87 -33.52 -9.45
CA PRO A 149 9.57 -34.70 -10.29
C PRO A 149 8.32 -34.56 -11.16
N ALA A 150 7.45 -33.57 -10.91
CA ALA A 150 6.28 -33.31 -11.78
C ALA A 150 6.60 -32.24 -12.83
N ASN A 151 6.04 -32.40 -14.06
CA ASN A 151 6.18 -31.47 -15.17
C ASN A 151 4.91 -30.69 -15.50
N ASP A 152 3.80 -31.02 -14.85
CA ASP A 152 2.49 -30.40 -15.00
C ASP A 152 1.71 -30.47 -13.69
N VAL A 153 0.52 -29.86 -13.67
CA VAL A 153 -0.36 -29.85 -12.49
C VAL A 153 -0.91 -31.24 -12.17
N LYS A 154 -1.14 -32.07 -13.19
CA LYS A 154 -1.63 -33.43 -12.98
C LYS A 154 -0.62 -34.27 -12.20
N GLY A 155 0.63 -34.28 -12.64
CA GLY A 155 1.72 -34.98 -11.94
C GLY A 155 1.98 -34.44 -10.53
N LEU A 156 1.83 -33.12 -10.31
CA LEU A 156 1.90 -32.54 -8.98
C LEU A 156 0.78 -33.08 -8.07
N ILE A 157 -0.46 -33.14 -8.57
CA ILE A 157 -1.61 -33.65 -7.80
C ILE A 157 -1.44 -35.14 -7.49
N GLU A 158 -0.98 -35.95 -8.46
CA GLU A 158 -0.70 -37.38 -8.27
C GLU A 158 0.36 -37.59 -7.18
N LEU A 159 1.43 -36.80 -7.21
CA LEU A 159 2.50 -36.85 -6.20
C LEU A 159 1.98 -36.44 -4.80
N ALA A 160 1.15 -35.39 -4.73
CA ALA A 160 0.56 -34.94 -3.49
C ALA A 160 -0.42 -35.97 -2.89
N ARG A 161 -1.17 -36.69 -3.72
CA ARG A 161 -2.05 -37.80 -3.31
C ARG A 161 -1.26 -39.00 -2.80
N ALA A 162 -0.16 -39.35 -3.48
CA ALA A 162 0.70 -40.45 -3.09
C ALA A 162 1.43 -40.19 -1.76
N ARG A 163 1.64 -38.94 -1.38
CA ARG A 163 2.38 -38.53 -0.18
C ARG A 163 1.67 -37.37 0.52
N PRO A 164 0.51 -37.61 1.16
CA PRO A 164 -0.26 -36.54 1.82
C PRO A 164 0.55 -35.83 2.89
N GLY A 165 0.50 -34.50 2.92
CA GLY A 165 1.17 -33.67 3.91
C GLY A 165 2.71 -33.62 3.80
N THR A 166 3.32 -34.18 2.74
CA THR A 166 4.78 -34.11 2.56
C THR A 166 5.25 -33.00 1.64
N LEU A 167 4.42 -32.59 0.68
CA LEU A 167 4.76 -31.48 -0.19
C LEU A 167 4.56 -30.16 0.54
N THR A 168 5.52 -29.25 0.36
CA THR A 168 5.50 -27.91 0.95
C THR A 168 5.26 -26.84 -0.10
N TYR A 169 4.48 -25.79 0.25
CA TYR A 169 4.32 -24.65 -0.63
C TYR A 169 4.63 -23.32 0.05
N ALA A 170 5.43 -22.50 -0.63
CA ALA A 170 5.87 -21.21 -0.13
C ALA A 170 4.90 -20.08 -0.48
N SER A 171 4.60 -19.20 0.48
CA SER A 171 3.84 -17.98 0.24
C SER A 171 4.56 -16.74 0.76
N SER A 172 4.10 -15.56 0.35
CA SER A 172 4.58 -14.28 0.88
C SER A 172 4.01 -13.92 2.26
N GLY A 173 3.31 -14.85 2.90
CA GLY A 173 2.63 -14.70 4.20
C GLY A 173 1.19 -15.20 4.14
N ALA A 174 0.62 -15.47 5.31
CA ALA A 174 -0.77 -15.86 5.44
C ALA A 174 -1.69 -14.75 4.90
N GLY A 175 -2.79 -15.12 4.23
CA GLY A 175 -3.76 -14.19 3.64
C GLY A 175 -3.38 -13.65 2.26
N GLY A 176 -2.13 -13.73 1.85
CA GLY A 176 -1.70 -13.30 0.52
C GLY A 176 -2.18 -14.23 -0.61
N SER A 177 -2.23 -13.72 -1.84
CA SER A 177 -2.67 -14.51 -3.00
C SER A 177 -1.93 -15.83 -3.20
N PRO A 178 -0.61 -15.96 -2.95
CA PRO A 178 0.08 -17.24 -3.00
C PRO A 178 -0.42 -18.28 -1.99
N HIS A 179 -0.75 -17.86 -0.78
CA HIS A 179 -1.33 -18.73 0.23
C HIS A 179 -2.73 -19.21 -0.18
N LEU A 180 -3.59 -18.26 -0.60
CA LEU A 180 -4.96 -18.60 -1.03
C LEU A 180 -4.99 -19.50 -2.25
N ALA A 181 -4.07 -19.31 -3.20
CA ALA A 181 -3.93 -20.17 -4.36
C ALA A 181 -3.51 -21.60 -3.99
N GLY A 182 -2.55 -21.75 -3.04
CA GLY A 182 -2.16 -23.06 -2.51
C GLY A 182 -3.33 -23.76 -1.80
N ALA A 183 -4.00 -23.06 -0.89
CA ALA A 183 -5.16 -23.59 -0.17
C ALA A 183 -6.33 -23.96 -1.11
N LEU A 184 -6.55 -23.17 -2.16
CA LEU A 184 -7.56 -23.49 -3.18
C LEU A 184 -7.17 -24.73 -3.99
N LEU A 185 -5.89 -24.89 -4.34
CA LEU A 185 -5.41 -26.10 -5.00
C LEU A 185 -5.64 -27.34 -4.11
N GLU A 186 -5.30 -27.27 -2.82
CA GLU A 186 -5.57 -28.36 -1.86
C GLU A 186 -7.05 -28.73 -1.83
N LEU A 187 -7.92 -27.72 -1.69
CA LEU A 187 -9.36 -27.90 -1.63
C LEU A 187 -9.93 -28.52 -2.91
N ARG A 188 -9.54 -28.01 -4.08
CA ARG A 188 -10.08 -28.43 -5.39
C ARG A 188 -9.55 -29.79 -5.84
N ALA A 189 -8.33 -30.13 -5.51
CA ALA A 189 -7.70 -31.38 -5.87
C ALA A 189 -7.92 -32.49 -4.83
N GLY A 190 -8.41 -32.17 -3.63
CA GLY A 190 -8.54 -33.10 -2.52
C GLY A 190 -7.18 -33.65 -2.07
N VAL A 191 -6.18 -32.77 -1.93
CA VAL A 191 -4.81 -33.11 -1.52
C VAL A 191 -4.43 -32.32 -0.26
N GLN A 192 -3.39 -32.78 0.45
CA GLN A 192 -2.83 -32.11 1.62
C GLN A 192 -1.39 -31.73 1.35
N MET A 193 -1.06 -30.45 1.60
CA MET A 193 0.28 -29.90 1.53
C MET A 193 0.60 -29.08 2.78
N VAL A 194 1.84 -28.74 3.02
CA VAL A 194 2.27 -27.92 4.16
C VAL A 194 2.55 -26.50 3.70
N HIS A 195 1.83 -25.55 4.25
CA HIS A 195 2.06 -24.12 3.99
C HIS A 195 3.30 -23.62 4.74
N VAL A 196 4.24 -22.98 4.00
CA VAL A 196 5.44 -22.34 4.54
C VAL A 196 5.35 -20.83 4.29
N PRO A 197 4.95 -20.01 5.30
CA PRO A 197 4.81 -18.57 5.15
C PRO A 197 6.16 -17.85 5.29
N TYR A 198 6.43 -16.90 4.39
CA TYR A 198 7.59 -16.00 4.41
C TYR A 198 7.14 -14.54 4.63
N LYS A 199 8.10 -13.67 4.97
CA LYS A 199 7.82 -12.22 5.14
C LYS A 199 7.75 -11.46 3.79
N GLY A 200 7.60 -12.16 2.66
CA GLY A 200 7.51 -11.58 1.32
C GLY A 200 7.78 -12.59 0.21
N ALA A 201 7.60 -12.16 -1.04
CA ALA A 201 7.75 -13.03 -2.20
C ALA A 201 9.21 -13.42 -2.50
N ALA A 202 10.17 -12.50 -2.30
CA ALA A 202 11.58 -12.75 -2.60
C ALA A 202 12.18 -13.89 -1.77
N PRO A 203 12.14 -13.89 -0.41
CA PRO A 203 12.65 -15.01 0.37
C PRO A 203 11.93 -16.32 0.07
N ALA A 204 10.60 -16.27 -0.15
CA ALA A 204 9.84 -17.44 -0.57
C ALA A 204 10.26 -17.99 -1.95
N LEU A 205 10.67 -17.13 -2.87
CA LEU A 205 11.15 -17.51 -4.20
C LEU A 205 12.54 -18.19 -4.10
N THR A 206 13.42 -17.61 -3.28
CA THR A 206 14.77 -18.15 -3.05
C THR A 206 14.72 -19.60 -2.57
N ASP A 207 13.84 -19.92 -1.63
CA ASP A 207 13.73 -21.27 -1.09
C ASP A 207 13.08 -22.26 -2.07
N VAL A 208 12.17 -21.82 -2.94
CA VAL A 208 11.68 -22.67 -4.04
C VAL A 208 12.78 -22.92 -5.07
N VAL A 209 13.58 -21.92 -5.44
CA VAL A 209 14.74 -22.09 -6.34
C VAL A 209 15.76 -23.05 -5.76
N ALA A 210 16.04 -22.96 -4.46
CA ALA A 210 16.97 -23.85 -3.76
C ALA A 210 16.42 -25.26 -3.56
N GLY A 211 15.10 -25.50 -3.75
CA GLY A 211 14.46 -26.78 -3.48
C GLY A 211 14.15 -27.03 -2.00
N ASN A 212 14.37 -26.05 -1.11
CA ASN A 212 14.02 -26.12 0.31
C ASN A 212 12.51 -26.22 0.54
N VAL A 213 11.73 -25.64 -0.38
CA VAL A 213 10.26 -25.75 -0.46
C VAL A 213 9.90 -26.21 -1.87
N ASN A 214 8.99 -27.17 -1.99
CA ASN A 214 8.73 -27.88 -3.24
C ASN A 214 8.12 -27.00 -4.33
N LEU A 215 7.17 -26.12 -3.97
CA LEU A 215 6.43 -25.31 -4.92
C LEU A 215 6.01 -23.95 -4.35
N GLY A 216 5.54 -23.09 -5.22
CA GLY A 216 4.94 -21.82 -4.80
C GLY A 216 4.14 -21.17 -5.91
N PHE A 217 3.12 -20.41 -5.54
CA PHE A 217 2.48 -19.47 -6.44
C PHE A 217 3.22 -18.13 -6.37
N LYS A 218 3.64 -17.61 -7.51
CA LYS A 218 4.42 -16.37 -7.61
C LYS A 218 3.79 -15.45 -8.65
N THR A 219 3.80 -14.16 -8.41
CA THR A 219 3.44 -13.19 -9.45
C THR A 219 4.40 -13.36 -10.62
N ALA A 220 3.88 -13.38 -11.85
CA ALA A 220 4.70 -13.57 -13.06
C ALA A 220 5.89 -12.59 -13.09
N LEU A 221 5.67 -11.31 -12.72
CA LEU A 221 6.72 -10.29 -12.65
C LEU A 221 7.92 -10.71 -11.78
N SER A 222 7.69 -11.36 -10.62
CA SER A 222 8.76 -11.76 -9.72
C SER A 222 9.41 -13.10 -10.09
N ALA A 223 8.70 -13.98 -10.82
CA ALA A 223 9.20 -15.31 -11.17
C ALA A 223 9.94 -15.34 -12.51
N LEU A 224 9.59 -14.45 -13.43
CA LEU A 224 10.06 -14.46 -14.81
C LEU A 224 11.60 -14.53 -14.95
N PRO A 225 12.42 -13.73 -14.24
CA PRO A 225 13.88 -13.82 -14.36
C PRO A 225 14.44 -15.21 -14.00
N SER A 226 13.86 -15.85 -12.98
CA SER A 226 14.29 -17.19 -12.56
C SER A 226 13.80 -18.29 -13.50
N MET A 227 12.65 -18.09 -14.14
CA MET A 227 12.15 -19.00 -15.17
C MET A 227 12.98 -18.89 -16.45
N GLN A 228 13.32 -17.69 -16.91
CA GLN A 228 14.14 -17.45 -18.10
C GLN A 228 15.56 -18.04 -17.98
N THR A 229 16.09 -18.04 -16.77
CA THR A 229 17.43 -18.62 -16.48
C THR A 229 17.38 -20.11 -16.12
N GLY A 230 16.21 -20.76 -16.24
CA GLY A 230 16.05 -22.18 -15.93
C GLY A 230 16.14 -22.54 -14.45
N LYS A 231 16.19 -21.56 -13.55
CA LYS A 231 16.23 -21.77 -12.09
C LYS A 231 14.87 -22.13 -11.49
N LEU A 232 13.80 -21.97 -12.26
CA LEU A 232 12.45 -22.39 -11.92
C LEU A 232 11.77 -23.02 -13.12
N LYS A 233 10.94 -24.03 -12.86
CA LYS A 233 10.03 -24.63 -13.81
C LYS A 233 8.61 -24.16 -13.53
N ALA A 234 7.91 -23.58 -14.52
CA ALA A 234 6.50 -23.24 -14.43
C ALA A 234 5.65 -24.46 -14.78
N LEU A 235 4.68 -24.78 -13.93
CA LEU A 235 3.70 -25.85 -14.18
C LEU A 235 2.40 -25.31 -14.75
N ALA A 236 1.97 -24.13 -14.31
CA ALA A 236 0.73 -23.50 -14.75
C ALA A 236 0.72 -21.98 -14.48
N VAL A 237 -0.21 -21.31 -15.13
CA VAL A 237 -0.60 -19.92 -14.82
C VAL A 237 -2.03 -19.92 -14.28
N ALA A 238 -2.28 -19.18 -13.20
CA ALA A 238 -3.62 -18.97 -12.65
C ALA A 238 -4.33 -17.83 -13.41
N ALA A 239 -4.66 -18.10 -14.69
CA ALA A 239 -5.38 -17.20 -15.58
C ALA A 239 -6.15 -18.00 -16.62
N ASN A 240 -7.12 -17.34 -17.26
CA ASN A 240 -7.94 -17.98 -18.34
C ASN A 240 -7.20 -18.12 -19.67
N LYS A 241 -6.04 -17.49 -19.82
CA LYS A 241 -5.18 -17.54 -21.01
C LYS A 241 -3.74 -17.82 -20.63
N ARG A 242 -2.97 -18.44 -21.52
CA ARG A 242 -1.52 -18.55 -21.39
C ARG A 242 -0.87 -17.16 -21.41
N LEU A 243 0.23 -17.01 -20.71
CA LEU A 243 1.10 -15.82 -20.78
C LEU A 243 2.00 -15.91 -22.00
#